data_8e61f1b92e43846fff129279cf23aaee
#
_entry.id   8e61f1b92e43846fff129279cf23aaee
#
_cell.length_a   1.000
_cell.length_b   1.000
_cell.length_c   1.000
_cell.angle_alpha   90.00
_cell.angle_beta   90.00
_cell.angle_gamma   90.00
#
_symmetry.space_group_name_H-M   'P 1'
#
loop_
_entity.id
_entity.type
_entity.pdbx_description
1 polymer ?
#
loop_
_entity_poly.entity_id
_entity_poly.type
_entity_poly.pdbx_seq_one_letter_code
_entity_poly.pdbx_strand_id
1 'polypeptide(L)'
;MISYLKNPEIQSWEKIFCRPKLEEKKLSQIVEKIWDEVRLKNDNALRELTKKLDGCEIQDFKVSESRIEQSKNNIDIELRKSILVAYDNIFRFHNSQIKPHAKIEISPGVKCWRESRPINNVGLYIPGGSAPLFSTLLMLGIPAKIAGVKNINIVTPPNRDGEIDDVILYVASILKISNVFKIGGAQSIAALSLGTNTIPKVDKIFGPGNQYVTKSKFFASNNGTDIDML
;
A
#
# COMPACT_ATOMS: atom_id res chain seq x y z
N MET A 1 -21.92 10.81 13.53
CA MET A 1 -23.25 11.39 13.19
C MET A 1 -23.04 12.26 11.97
N ILE A 2 -23.79 12.06 10.90
CA ILE A 2 -23.72 12.90 9.69
C ILE A 2 -24.60 14.11 9.93
N SER A 3 -24.03 15.32 9.82
CA SER A 3 -24.81 16.58 9.90
C SER A 3 -25.29 16.95 8.48
N TYR A 4 -26.58 17.19 8.35
CA TYR A 4 -27.15 17.69 7.11
C TYR A 4 -27.43 19.20 7.24
N LEU A 5 -26.83 19.98 6.34
CA LEU A 5 -26.99 21.43 6.29
C LEU A 5 -27.75 21.78 4.99
N LYS A 6 -28.94 22.34 5.13
CA LYS A 6 -29.73 22.78 3.97
C LYS A 6 -29.58 24.31 3.79
N ASN A 7 -29.06 24.71 2.62
CA ASN A 7 -28.83 26.11 2.24
C ASN A 7 -28.10 26.93 3.33
N PRO A 8 -26.86 26.52 3.74
CA PRO A 8 -26.13 27.22 4.76
C PRO A 8 -25.79 28.64 4.29
N GLU A 9 -25.82 29.61 5.20
CA GLU A 9 -25.43 30.99 4.93
C GLU A 9 -23.95 31.07 4.49
N ILE A 10 -23.65 32.01 3.59
CA ILE A 10 -22.31 32.18 3.01
C ILE A 10 -21.25 32.36 4.12
N GLN A 11 -21.59 33.08 5.18
CA GLN A 11 -20.71 33.30 6.33
C GLN A 11 -20.29 31.99 7.05
N SER A 12 -21.09 30.91 6.91
CA SER A 12 -20.77 29.60 7.51
C SER A 12 -19.87 28.72 6.62
N TRP A 13 -19.66 29.08 5.35
CA TRP A 13 -18.95 28.25 4.37
C TRP A 13 -17.50 28.02 4.74
N GLU A 14 -16.82 29.04 5.23
CA GLU A 14 -15.42 28.91 5.66
C GLU A 14 -15.28 27.83 6.74
N LYS A 15 -16.19 27.78 7.71
CA LYS A 15 -16.22 26.76 8.76
C LYS A 15 -16.60 25.38 8.22
N ILE A 16 -17.53 25.31 7.27
CA ILE A 16 -18.02 24.06 6.67
C ILE A 16 -16.93 23.42 5.80
N PHE A 17 -16.21 24.22 5.03
CA PHE A 17 -15.15 23.76 4.13
C PHE A 17 -13.76 23.69 4.79
N CYS A 18 -13.65 24.16 6.04
CA CYS A 18 -12.39 24.01 6.77
C CYS A 18 -12.08 22.55 7.02
N ARG A 19 -10.94 22.08 6.52
CA ARG A 19 -10.45 20.73 6.85
C ARG A 19 -10.09 20.69 8.33
N PRO A 20 -10.49 19.61 9.06
CA PRO A 20 -10.07 19.44 10.44
C PRO A 20 -8.55 19.47 10.52
N LYS A 21 -7.98 20.46 11.21
CA LYS A 21 -6.55 20.52 11.51
C LYS A 21 -6.31 19.57 12.68
N LEU A 22 -5.71 18.43 12.39
CA LEU A 22 -5.16 17.59 13.44
C LEU A 22 -3.95 18.29 14.06
N GLU A 23 -3.75 18.09 15.34
CA GLU A 23 -2.54 18.55 16.03
C GLU A 23 -1.32 17.84 15.43
N GLU A 24 -0.73 18.44 14.42
CA GLU A 24 0.35 17.87 13.62
C GLU A 24 1.56 17.44 14.47
N LYS A 25 1.83 18.20 15.55
CA LYS A 25 2.88 17.85 16.52
C LYS A 25 2.61 16.53 17.22
N LYS A 26 1.38 16.32 17.69
CA LYS A 26 0.98 15.10 18.39
C LYS A 26 1.02 13.88 17.47
N LEU A 27 0.53 14.04 16.23
CA LEU A 27 0.61 12.99 15.22
C LEU A 27 2.06 12.62 14.90
N SER A 28 2.93 13.60 14.73
CA SER A 28 4.37 13.41 14.49
C SER A 28 5.02 12.62 15.62
N GLN A 29 4.77 13.00 16.88
CA GLN A 29 5.33 12.32 18.05
C GLN A 29 4.87 10.85 18.15
N ILE A 30 3.59 10.57 17.81
CA ILE A 30 3.08 9.18 17.81
C ILE A 30 3.80 8.35 16.75
N VAL A 31 3.91 8.88 15.53
CA VAL A 31 4.56 8.17 14.42
C VAL A 31 6.05 7.98 14.68
N GLU A 32 6.73 8.99 15.23
CA GLU A 32 8.14 8.92 15.60
C GLU A 32 8.41 7.79 16.61
N LYS A 33 7.60 7.69 17.67
CA LYS A 33 7.69 6.59 18.64
C LYS A 33 7.53 5.22 17.99
N ILE A 34 6.56 5.08 17.07
CA ILE A 34 6.37 3.82 16.32
C ILE A 34 7.63 3.48 15.52
N TRP A 35 8.22 4.47 14.84
CA TRP A 35 9.45 4.28 14.07
C TRP A 35 10.63 3.86 14.94
N ASP A 36 10.80 4.50 16.10
CA ASP A 36 11.87 4.18 17.04
C ASP A 36 11.69 2.76 17.61
N GLU A 37 10.47 2.38 17.97
CA GLU A 37 10.17 1.02 18.42
C GLU A 37 10.52 -0.01 17.34
N VAL A 38 10.10 0.21 16.08
CA VAL A 38 10.42 -0.71 14.96
C VAL A 38 11.93 -0.77 14.72
N ARG A 39 12.63 0.35 14.76
CA ARG A 39 14.10 0.41 14.60
C ARG A 39 14.83 -0.37 15.68
N LEU A 40 14.37 -0.28 16.93
CA LEU A 40 15.04 -0.88 18.08
C LEU A 40 14.68 -2.35 18.27
N LYS A 41 13.39 -2.72 18.11
CA LYS A 41 12.90 -4.05 18.48
C LYS A 41 12.55 -4.93 17.28
N ASN A 42 12.60 -4.37 16.06
CA ASN A 42 12.36 -5.12 14.81
C ASN A 42 10.96 -5.79 14.79
N ASP A 43 10.85 -7.07 14.41
CA ASP A 43 9.60 -7.83 14.39
C ASP A 43 8.87 -7.88 15.74
N ASN A 44 9.60 -7.79 16.85
CA ASN A 44 8.97 -7.76 18.17
C ASN A 44 8.13 -6.49 18.38
N ALA A 45 8.64 -5.33 17.91
CA ALA A 45 7.84 -4.10 17.91
C ALA A 45 6.57 -4.26 17.05
N LEU A 46 6.70 -4.90 15.89
CA LEU A 46 5.55 -5.12 15.00
C LEU A 46 4.47 -5.97 15.68
N ARG A 47 4.84 -7.03 16.43
CA ARG A 47 3.90 -7.87 17.18
C ARG A 47 3.20 -7.07 18.29
N GLU A 48 3.97 -6.32 19.09
CA GLU A 48 3.43 -5.46 20.16
C GLU A 48 2.46 -4.41 19.61
N LEU A 49 2.84 -3.74 18.52
CA LEU A 49 2.04 -2.70 17.88
C LEU A 49 0.77 -3.27 17.22
N THR A 50 0.86 -4.40 16.52
CA THR A 50 -0.30 -5.06 15.90
C THR A 50 -1.29 -5.52 16.98
N LYS A 51 -0.82 -6.11 18.07
CA LYS A 51 -1.68 -6.45 19.21
C LYS A 51 -2.39 -5.22 19.78
N LYS A 52 -1.67 -4.11 19.94
CA LYS A 52 -2.20 -2.87 20.52
C LYS A 52 -3.15 -2.11 19.60
N LEU A 53 -2.85 -2.04 18.30
CA LEU A 53 -3.53 -1.17 17.34
C LEU A 53 -4.59 -1.91 16.50
N ASP A 54 -4.31 -3.16 16.13
CA ASP A 54 -5.20 -3.98 15.31
C ASP A 54 -6.01 -5.00 16.16
N GLY A 55 -5.63 -5.20 17.44
CA GLY A 55 -6.37 -6.02 18.40
C GLY A 55 -6.23 -7.53 18.20
N CYS A 56 -5.20 -7.98 17.48
CA CYS A 56 -4.90 -9.38 17.24
C CYS A 56 -3.44 -9.73 17.51
N GLU A 57 -3.17 -10.99 17.86
CA GLU A 57 -1.82 -11.52 18.05
C GLU A 57 -1.34 -12.20 16.76
N ILE A 58 -0.19 -11.78 16.26
CA ILE A 58 0.43 -12.33 15.06
C ILE A 58 1.76 -12.98 15.42
N GLN A 59 1.90 -14.27 15.09
CA GLN A 59 3.18 -14.99 15.19
C GLN A 59 3.97 -14.82 13.90
N ASP A 60 3.35 -15.16 12.78
CA ASP A 60 3.94 -15.07 11.44
C ASP A 60 3.27 -13.96 10.64
N PHE A 61 4.03 -12.94 10.28
CA PHE A 61 3.54 -11.84 9.46
C PHE A 61 3.31 -12.26 8.02
N LYS A 62 4.16 -13.14 7.47
CA LYS A 62 4.07 -13.57 6.08
C LYS A 62 2.94 -14.59 5.90
N VAL A 63 2.06 -14.34 4.95
CA VAL A 63 1.05 -15.30 4.52
C VAL A 63 1.72 -16.40 3.70
N SER A 64 1.40 -17.66 3.96
CA SER A 64 1.93 -18.78 3.18
C SER A 64 1.37 -18.79 1.75
N GLU A 65 2.16 -19.26 0.79
CA GLU A 65 1.74 -19.36 -0.61
C GLU A 65 0.52 -20.28 -0.75
N SER A 66 0.48 -21.37 0.02
CA SER A 66 -0.68 -22.27 0.05
C SER A 66 -1.97 -21.56 0.50
N ARG A 67 -1.88 -20.67 1.48
CA ARG A 67 -3.04 -19.89 1.95
C ARG A 67 -3.51 -18.89 0.87
N ILE A 68 -2.57 -18.28 0.15
CA ILE A 68 -2.87 -17.39 -0.98
C ILE A 68 -3.58 -18.17 -2.10
N GLU A 69 -3.09 -19.35 -2.44
CA GLU A 69 -3.69 -20.20 -3.50
C GLU A 69 -5.08 -20.73 -3.11
N GLN A 70 -5.27 -21.10 -1.85
CA GLN A 70 -6.55 -21.63 -1.36
C GLN A 70 -7.64 -20.55 -1.30
N SER A 71 -7.30 -19.26 -1.23
CA SER A 71 -8.26 -18.17 -1.11
C SER A 71 -9.34 -18.16 -2.19
N LYS A 72 -9.00 -18.60 -3.41
CA LYS A 72 -9.97 -18.73 -4.52
C LYS A 72 -11.17 -19.58 -4.20
N ASN A 73 -11.03 -20.57 -3.31
CA ASN A 73 -12.10 -21.53 -2.99
C ASN A 73 -13.19 -20.88 -2.11
N ASN A 74 -12.84 -19.81 -1.41
CA ASN A 74 -13.71 -19.12 -0.45
C ASN A 74 -14.42 -17.90 -1.05
N ILE A 75 -14.22 -17.66 -2.36
CA ILE A 75 -14.79 -16.48 -3.04
C ILE A 75 -15.89 -16.92 -3.99
N ASP A 76 -17.01 -16.23 -3.92
CA ASP A 76 -18.14 -16.44 -4.81
C ASP A 76 -17.72 -16.32 -6.29
N ILE A 77 -18.34 -17.15 -7.16
CA ILE A 77 -17.97 -17.22 -8.57
C ILE A 77 -18.28 -15.91 -9.32
N GLU A 78 -19.35 -15.21 -8.96
CA GLU A 78 -19.73 -13.96 -9.61
C GLU A 78 -18.78 -12.84 -9.20
N LEU A 79 -18.33 -12.82 -7.93
CA LEU A 79 -17.30 -11.89 -7.47
C LEU A 79 -15.98 -12.15 -8.20
N ARG A 80 -15.58 -13.40 -8.38
CA ARG A 80 -14.37 -13.73 -9.16
C ARG A 80 -14.44 -13.22 -10.59
N LYS A 81 -15.57 -13.41 -11.27
CA LYS A 81 -15.79 -12.89 -12.63
C LYS A 81 -15.67 -11.36 -12.66
N SER A 82 -16.30 -10.67 -11.71
CA SER A 82 -16.25 -9.21 -11.61
C SER A 82 -14.83 -8.69 -11.37
N ILE A 83 -14.04 -9.37 -10.53
CA ILE A 83 -12.64 -9.05 -10.30
C ILE A 83 -11.81 -9.21 -11.58
N LEU A 84 -12.03 -10.26 -12.37
CA LEU A 84 -11.32 -10.47 -13.62
C LEU A 84 -11.68 -9.41 -14.68
N VAL A 85 -12.94 -8.98 -14.74
CA VAL A 85 -13.34 -7.85 -15.62
C VAL A 85 -12.62 -6.56 -15.20
N ALA A 86 -12.56 -6.27 -13.89
CA ALA A 86 -11.83 -5.12 -13.37
C ALA A 86 -10.32 -5.22 -13.68
N TYR A 87 -9.73 -6.41 -13.49
CA TYR A 87 -8.34 -6.69 -13.85
C TYR A 87 -8.06 -6.35 -15.31
N ASP A 88 -8.87 -6.87 -16.25
CA ASP A 88 -8.69 -6.65 -17.68
C ASP A 88 -8.79 -5.18 -18.06
N ASN A 89 -9.75 -4.46 -17.50
CA ASN A 89 -9.92 -3.04 -17.75
C ASN A 89 -8.70 -2.22 -17.29
N ILE A 90 -8.22 -2.46 -16.07
CA ILE A 90 -7.05 -1.79 -15.51
C ILE A 90 -5.79 -2.17 -16.30
N PHE A 91 -5.64 -3.46 -16.63
CA PHE A 91 -4.49 -3.94 -17.40
C PHE A 91 -4.42 -3.27 -18.78
N ARG A 92 -5.53 -3.26 -19.54
CA ARG A 92 -5.59 -2.64 -20.88
C ARG A 92 -5.21 -1.17 -20.81
N PHE A 93 -5.77 -0.43 -19.84
CA PHE A 93 -5.46 0.98 -19.67
C PHE A 93 -3.98 1.24 -19.39
N HIS A 94 -3.41 0.56 -18.40
CA HIS A 94 -2.00 0.78 -18.03
C HIS A 94 -1.02 0.21 -19.06
N ASN A 95 -1.34 -0.89 -19.72
CA ASN A 95 -0.51 -1.45 -20.77
C ASN A 95 -0.39 -0.51 -21.98
N SER A 96 -1.43 0.29 -22.27
CA SER A 96 -1.39 1.30 -23.34
C SER A 96 -0.46 2.48 -23.05
N GLN A 97 -0.02 2.65 -21.81
CA GLN A 97 0.91 3.71 -21.39
C GLN A 97 2.39 3.38 -21.68
N ILE A 98 2.69 2.10 -21.97
CA ILE A 98 4.05 1.70 -22.36
C ILE A 98 4.31 2.18 -23.78
N LYS A 99 5.23 3.12 -23.91
CA LYS A 99 5.65 3.65 -25.23
C LYS A 99 7.13 3.41 -25.45
N PRO A 100 7.54 2.87 -26.60
CA PRO A 100 8.95 2.81 -26.96
C PRO A 100 9.51 4.22 -27.09
N HIS A 101 10.72 4.42 -26.65
CA HIS A 101 11.42 5.70 -26.79
C HIS A 101 12.33 5.66 -28.01
N ALA A 102 12.18 6.64 -28.93
CA ALA A 102 13.06 6.80 -30.07
C ALA A 102 14.46 7.26 -29.64
N LYS A 103 15.48 6.72 -30.30
CA LYS A 103 16.84 7.25 -30.20
C LYS A 103 16.98 8.39 -31.21
N ILE A 104 17.39 9.55 -30.74
CA ILE A 104 17.52 10.78 -31.55
C ILE A 104 19.00 11.10 -31.66
N GLU A 105 19.51 11.22 -32.88
CA GLU A 105 20.86 11.71 -33.14
C GLU A 105 20.81 13.25 -33.13
N ILE A 106 21.43 13.86 -32.12
CA ILE A 106 21.43 15.32 -31.91
C ILE A 106 22.59 16.02 -32.60
N SER A 107 23.67 15.29 -32.91
CA SER A 107 24.82 15.68 -33.75
C SER A 107 25.49 14.40 -34.24
N PRO A 108 26.33 14.47 -35.29
CA PRO A 108 27.00 13.30 -35.85
C PRO A 108 27.69 12.45 -34.78
N GLY A 109 27.25 11.20 -34.64
CA GLY A 109 27.79 10.23 -33.66
C GLY A 109 27.24 10.38 -32.24
N VAL A 110 26.41 11.39 -31.89
CA VAL A 110 25.85 11.58 -30.55
C VAL A 110 24.35 11.26 -30.54
N LYS A 111 23.98 10.18 -29.84
CA LYS A 111 22.58 9.72 -29.74
C LYS A 111 22.08 9.84 -28.29
N CYS A 112 20.90 10.44 -28.15
CA CYS A 112 20.18 10.57 -26.89
C CYS A 112 18.86 9.82 -26.92
N TRP A 113 18.49 9.21 -25.80
CA TRP A 113 17.19 8.55 -25.67
C TRP A 113 16.74 8.53 -24.20
N ARG A 114 15.46 8.28 -23.99
CA ARG A 114 14.90 7.94 -22.67
C ARG A 114 14.89 6.44 -22.51
N GLU A 115 15.11 5.97 -21.29
CA GLU A 115 14.98 4.57 -20.95
C GLU A 115 14.10 4.45 -19.69
N SER A 116 13.04 3.64 -19.77
CA SER A 116 12.19 3.32 -18.62
C SER A 116 12.70 2.04 -17.98
N ARG A 117 12.97 2.11 -16.69
CA ARG A 117 13.42 0.95 -15.90
C ARG A 117 12.48 0.74 -14.71
N PRO A 118 12.15 -0.52 -14.35
CA PRO A 118 11.36 -0.80 -13.17
C PRO A 118 12.12 -0.44 -11.89
N ILE A 119 11.39 -0.03 -10.86
CA ILE A 119 11.89 -0.01 -9.49
C ILE A 119 12.00 -1.47 -9.04
N ASN A 120 13.09 -1.85 -8.36
CA ASN A 120 13.33 -3.27 -8.05
C ASN A 120 12.41 -3.78 -6.92
N ASN A 121 12.30 -3.02 -5.84
CA ASN A 121 11.57 -3.44 -4.63
C ASN A 121 10.50 -2.41 -4.30
N VAL A 122 9.25 -2.80 -4.32
CA VAL A 122 8.15 -1.90 -3.96
C VAL A 122 7.32 -2.47 -2.82
N GLY A 123 6.83 -1.57 -1.97
CA GLY A 123 5.82 -1.84 -0.96
C GLY A 123 4.46 -1.33 -1.43
N LEU A 124 3.45 -2.17 -1.38
CA LEU A 124 2.06 -1.80 -1.65
C LEU A 124 1.28 -1.84 -0.34
N TYR A 125 0.89 -0.68 0.15
CA TYR A 125 0.03 -0.56 1.32
C TYR A 125 -1.43 -0.64 0.90
N ILE A 126 -2.13 -1.67 1.39
CA ILE A 126 -3.56 -1.84 1.16
C ILE A 126 -4.29 -1.54 2.47
N PRO A 127 -5.12 -0.50 2.52
CA PRO A 127 -5.84 -0.17 3.75
C PRO A 127 -6.80 -1.28 4.16
N GLY A 128 -6.91 -1.50 5.46
CA GLY A 128 -8.03 -2.23 6.06
C GLY A 128 -9.22 -1.31 6.30
N GLY A 129 -10.32 -1.89 6.74
CA GLY A 129 -11.53 -1.15 7.06
C GLY A 129 -12.75 -2.06 7.17
N SER A 130 -13.94 -1.48 7.04
CA SER A 130 -15.22 -2.20 7.07
C SER A 130 -15.44 -3.13 5.86
N ALA A 131 -14.69 -2.91 4.78
CA ALA A 131 -14.71 -3.76 3.58
C ALA A 131 -13.28 -3.91 3.03
N PRO A 132 -12.94 -5.08 2.44
CA PRO A 132 -11.64 -5.31 1.84
C PRO A 132 -11.45 -4.44 0.59
N LEU A 133 -10.39 -3.62 0.57
CA LEU A 133 -10.08 -2.72 -0.53
C LEU A 133 -9.25 -3.43 -1.62
N PHE A 134 -9.75 -4.55 -2.12
CA PHE A 134 -9.09 -5.33 -3.18
C PHE A 134 -8.91 -4.54 -4.48
N SER A 135 -9.77 -3.57 -4.77
CA SER A 135 -9.61 -2.67 -5.92
C SER A 135 -8.33 -1.84 -5.82
N THR A 136 -7.94 -1.41 -4.62
CA THR A 136 -6.65 -0.74 -4.40
C THR A 136 -5.49 -1.65 -4.80
N LEU A 137 -5.55 -2.94 -4.42
CA LEU A 137 -4.51 -3.89 -4.82
C LEU A 137 -4.46 -4.10 -6.33
N LEU A 138 -5.61 -4.17 -7.02
CA LEU A 138 -5.64 -4.22 -8.49
C LEU A 138 -5.00 -2.97 -9.11
N MET A 139 -5.40 -1.78 -8.64
CA MET A 139 -4.91 -0.50 -9.18
C MET A 139 -3.42 -0.24 -8.92
N LEU A 140 -2.83 -0.84 -7.89
CA LEU A 140 -1.40 -0.72 -7.59
C LEU A 140 -0.59 -1.90 -8.15
N GLY A 141 -1.09 -3.12 -8.01
CA GLY A 141 -0.38 -4.33 -8.39
C GLY A 141 -0.27 -4.52 -9.90
N ILE A 142 -1.32 -4.22 -10.65
CA ILE A 142 -1.30 -4.36 -12.13
C ILE A 142 -0.25 -3.43 -12.76
N PRO A 143 -0.22 -2.11 -12.48
CA PRO A 143 0.84 -1.25 -12.99
C PRO A 143 2.24 -1.67 -12.56
N ALA A 144 2.41 -2.15 -11.32
CA ALA A 144 3.70 -2.64 -10.84
C ALA A 144 4.17 -3.87 -11.66
N LYS A 145 3.27 -4.81 -11.97
CA LYS A 145 3.57 -5.97 -12.83
C LYS A 145 3.89 -5.55 -14.26
N ILE A 146 3.10 -4.65 -14.84
CA ILE A 146 3.30 -4.12 -16.19
C ILE A 146 4.65 -3.41 -16.29
N ALA A 147 5.04 -2.63 -15.27
CA ALA A 147 6.33 -1.96 -15.20
C ALA A 147 7.53 -2.92 -15.05
N GLY A 148 7.28 -4.20 -14.75
CA GLY A 148 8.33 -5.21 -14.59
C GLY A 148 9.00 -5.19 -13.21
N VAL A 149 8.31 -4.69 -12.18
CA VAL A 149 8.80 -4.72 -10.79
C VAL A 149 9.07 -6.16 -10.36
N LYS A 150 10.29 -6.42 -9.86
CA LYS A 150 10.71 -7.79 -9.47
C LYS A 150 10.11 -8.21 -8.13
N ASN A 151 10.24 -7.36 -7.12
CA ASN A 151 9.84 -7.66 -5.76
C ASN A 151 8.70 -6.73 -5.34
N ILE A 152 7.48 -7.26 -5.30
CA ILE A 152 6.29 -6.55 -4.85
C ILE A 152 5.92 -7.11 -3.48
N ASN A 153 5.91 -6.24 -2.47
CA ASN A 153 5.62 -6.59 -1.09
C ASN A 153 4.30 -5.93 -0.67
N ILE A 154 3.26 -6.73 -0.45
CA ILE A 154 1.96 -6.25 -0.01
C ILE A 154 1.93 -6.24 1.51
N VAL A 155 1.53 -5.12 2.10
CA VAL A 155 1.19 -5.00 3.53
C VAL A 155 -0.26 -4.56 3.66
N THR A 156 -1.01 -5.25 4.52
CA THR A 156 -2.41 -4.94 4.80
C THR A 156 -2.74 -5.37 6.22
N PRO A 157 -3.51 -4.57 6.99
CA PRO A 157 -3.86 -4.94 8.35
C PRO A 157 -4.66 -6.24 8.37
N PRO A 158 -4.37 -7.13 9.33
CA PRO A 158 -5.16 -8.32 9.57
C PRO A 158 -6.53 -7.95 10.15
N ASN A 159 -7.48 -8.87 10.06
CA ASN A 159 -8.73 -8.83 10.80
C ASN A 159 -8.49 -9.22 12.29
N ARG A 160 -9.56 -9.28 13.10
CA ARG A 160 -9.47 -9.64 14.53
C ARG A 160 -8.98 -11.06 14.78
N ASP A 161 -9.13 -11.95 13.80
CA ASP A 161 -8.66 -13.34 13.86
C ASP A 161 -7.20 -13.48 13.41
N GLY A 162 -6.53 -12.36 13.10
CA GLY A 162 -5.16 -12.34 12.64
C GLY A 162 -4.98 -12.76 11.17
N GLU A 163 -6.06 -12.77 10.39
CA GLU A 163 -6.05 -13.22 8.99
C GLU A 163 -6.33 -12.08 8.02
N ILE A 164 -5.91 -12.25 6.77
CA ILE A 164 -6.23 -11.36 5.65
C ILE A 164 -7.46 -11.89 4.91
N ASP A 165 -8.31 -10.98 4.49
CA ASP A 165 -9.51 -11.29 3.71
C ASP A 165 -9.18 -12.07 2.44
N ASP A 166 -9.96 -13.12 2.15
CA ASP A 166 -9.75 -14.00 1.00
C ASP A 166 -9.77 -13.25 -0.34
N VAL A 167 -10.54 -12.18 -0.46
CA VAL A 167 -10.59 -11.37 -1.69
C VAL A 167 -9.25 -10.67 -1.96
N ILE A 168 -8.58 -10.16 -0.93
CA ILE A 168 -7.23 -9.58 -1.05
C ILE A 168 -6.23 -10.66 -1.47
N LEU A 169 -6.26 -11.83 -0.82
CA LEU A 169 -5.38 -12.95 -1.14
C LEU A 169 -5.61 -13.48 -2.55
N TYR A 170 -6.88 -13.58 -2.99
CA TYR A 170 -7.21 -13.95 -4.35
C TYR A 170 -6.65 -12.98 -5.39
N VAL A 171 -6.77 -11.67 -5.15
CA VAL A 171 -6.17 -10.67 -6.05
C VAL A 171 -4.64 -10.79 -6.05
N ALA A 172 -4.00 -11.04 -4.91
CA ALA A 172 -2.56 -11.31 -4.86
C ALA A 172 -2.19 -12.56 -5.69
N SER A 173 -3.01 -13.63 -5.62
CA SER A 173 -2.83 -14.86 -6.40
C SER A 173 -2.90 -14.61 -7.92
N ILE A 174 -3.93 -13.91 -8.41
CA ILE A 174 -4.05 -13.61 -9.86
C ILE A 174 -2.93 -12.69 -10.36
N LEU A 175 -2.41 -11.81 -9.49
CA LEU A 175 -1.24 -10.97 -9.77
C LEU A 175 0.09 -11.74 -9.64
N LYS A 176 0.07 -12.99 -9.18
CA LYS A 176 1.27 -13.81 -8.88
C LYS A 176 2.23 -13.06 -7.94
N ILE A 177 1.68 -12.56 -6.82
CA ILE A 177 2.45 -11.90 -5.75
C ILE A 177 2.34 -12.79 -4.51
N SER A 178 3.47 -13.35 -4.06
CA SER A 178 3.54 -14.23 -2.89
C SER A 178 4.03 -13.51 -1.62
N ASN A 179 4.59 -12.31 -1.74
CA ASN A 179 5.00 -11.53 -0.58
C ASN A 179 3.84 -10.70 -0.04
N VAL A 180 3.02 -11.33 0.78
CA VAL A 180 1.87 -10.70 1.46
C VAL A 180 2.08 -10.78 2.96
N PHE A 181 1.98 -9.64 3.65
CA PHE A 181 2.26 -9.52 5.08
C PHE A 181 1.06 -8.97 5.83
N LYS A 182 0.73 -9.62 6.94
CA LYS A 182 -0.38 -9.32 7.87
C LYS A 182 0.01 -8.17 8.80
N ILE A 183 0.12 -6.97 8.28
CA ILE A 183 0.47 -5.78 9.07
C ILE A 183 -0.07 -4.52 8.41
N GLY A 184 -0.64 -3.61 9.20
CA GLY A 184 -1.19 -2.34 8.76
C GLY A 184 -0.57 -1.13 9.47
N GLY A 185 -1.20 0.02 9.33
CA GLY A 185 -0.86 1.24 10.04
C GLY A 185 0.53 1.83 9.76
N ALA A 186 0.93 2.76 10.61
CA ALA A 186 2.23 3.43 10.50
C ALA A 186 3.41 2.48 10.67
N GLN A 187 3.25 1.41 11.48
CA GLN A 187 4.27 0.41 11.72
C GLN A 187 4.61 -0.41 10.47
N SER A 188 3.64 -0.65 9.57
CA SER A 188 3.92 -1.34 8.29
C SER A 188 4.77 -0.48 7.35
N ILE A 189 4.54 0.83 7.33
CA ILE A 189 5.34 1.77 6.54
C ILE A 189 6.77 1.85 7.10
N ALA A 190 6.93 1.92 8.43
CA ALA A 190 8.23 1.87 9.07
C ALA A 190 8.98 0.57 8.74
N ALA A 191 8.28 -0.59 8.80
CA ALA A 191 8.85 -1.88 8.46
C ALA A 191 9.32 -1.95 6.99
N LEU A 192 8.50 -1.49 6.04
CA LEU A 192 8.88 -1.43 4.62
C LEU A 192 10.08 -0.51 4.36
N SER A 193 10.17 0.60 5.07
CA SER A 193 11.25 1.58 4.87
C SER A 193 12.56 1.16 5.52
N LEU A 194 12.52 0.64 6.74
CA LEU A 194 13.72 0.22 7.49
C LEU A 194 14.20 -1.18 7.11
N GLY A 195 13.27 -2.04 6.75
CA GLY A 195 13.46 -3.49 6.71
C GLY A 195 13.38 -4.09 8.12
N THR A 196 12.86 -5.31 8.23
CA THR A 196 12.85 -6.10 9.48
C THR A 196 13.29 -7.53 9.17
N ASN A 197 13.32 -8.41 10.16
CA ASN A 197 13.69 -9.81 9.93
C ASN A 197 12.74 -10.50 8.95
N THR A 198 11.45 -10.15 9.00
CA THR A 198 10.40 -10.77 8.15
C THR A 198 10.04 -9.91 6.94
N ILE A 199 10.00 -8.58 7.09
CA ILE A 199 9.54 -7.66 6.05
C ILE A 199 10.75 -7.03 5.37
N PRO A 200 10.95 -7.26 4.06
CA PRO A 200 12.09 -6.72 3.35
C PRO A 200 12.00 -5.20 3.17
N LYS A 201 13.14 -4.52 3.22
CA LYS A 201 13.24 -3.11 2.86
C LYS A 201 12.89 -2.92 1.39
N VAL A 202 12.16 -1.82 1.10
CA VAL A 202 11.75 -1.46 -0.26
C VAL A 202 12.33 -0.11 -0.69
N ASP A 203 12.37 0.09 -2.01
CA ASP A 203 12.88 1.33 -2.61
C ASP A 203 11.80 2.40 -2.67
N LYS A 204 10.51 1.99 -2.85
CA LYS A 204 9.36 2.89 -2.93
C LYS A 204 8.10 2.27 -2.34
N ILE A 205 7.29 3.10 -1.66
CA ILE A 205 6.03 2.71 -1.05
C ILE A 205 4.88 3.40 -1.78
N PHE A 206 3.86 2.60 -2.15
CA PHE A 206 2.64 3.06 -2.79
C PHE A 206 1.42 2.67 -1.95
N GLY A 207 0.36 3.44 -2.06
CA GLY A 207 -0.94 3.13 -1.50
C GLY A 207 -1.54 4.24 -0.66
N PRO A 208 -2.87 4.38 -0.67
CA PRO A 208 -3.58 5.34 0.16
C PRO A 208 -3.58 4.90 1.62
N GLY A 209 -3.64 5.84 2.53
CA GLY A 209 -3.69 5.54 3.96
C GLY A 209 -4.35 6.64 4.77
N ASN A 210 -4.62 6.35 6.04
CA ASN A 210 -5.07 7.36 6.98
C ASN A 210 -3.93 8.31 7.36
N GLN A 211 -4.22 9.30 8.19
CA GLN A 211 -3.26 10.31 8.64
C GLN A 211 -1.96 9.73 9.24
N TYR A 212 -2.04 8.60 9.96
CA TYR A 212 -0.86 7.96 10.56
C TYR A 212 0.02 7.32 9.48
N VAL A 213 -0.59 6.65 8.52
CA VAL A 213 0.09 6.06 7.36
C VAL A 213 0.72 7.16 6.50
N THR A 214 -0.04 8.23 6.19
CA THR A 214 0.48 9.38 5.44
C THR A 214 1.67 10.02 6.15
N LYS A 215 1.56 10.26 7.46
CA LYS A 215 2.67 10.83 8.24
C LYS A 215 3.87 9.88 8.30
N SER A 216 3.63 8.57 8.39
CA SER A 216 4.70 7.56 8.36
C SER A 216 5.40 7.51 6.99
N LYS A 217 4.67 7.72 5.88
CA LYS A 217 5.28 7.86 4.54
C LYS A 217 6.19 9.08 4.45
N PHE A 218 5.83 10.18 5.09
CA PHE A 218 6.74 11.32 5.23
C PHE A 218 8.06 10.95 5.93
N PHE A 219 7.96 10.19 7.02
CA PHE A 219 9.15 9.68 7.71
C PHE A 219 9.96 8.75 6.80
N ALA A 220 9.29 7.90 6.00
CA ALA A 220 9.95 7.03 5.02
C ALA A 220 10.73 7.84 3.99
N SER A 221 10.13 8.89 3.43
CA SER A 221 10.79 9.79 2.47
C SER A 221 12.04 10.45 3.07
N ASN A 222 11.97 10.91 4.32
CA ASN A 222 13.12 11.48 5.02
C ASN A 222 14.21 10.45 5.34
N ASN A 223 13.89 9.15 5.34
CA ASN A 223 14.82 8.04 5.57
C ASN A 223 15.27 7.35 4.26
N GLY A 224 15.07 7.99 3.10
CA GLY A 224 15.56 7.53 1.82
C GLY A 224 14.71 6.45 1.13
N THR A 225 13.45 6.32 1.52
CA THR A 225 12.48 5.45 0.81
C THR A 225 11.49 6.33 0.07
N ASP A 226 11.44 6.23 -1.25
CA ASP A 226 10.49 7.01 -2.05
C ASP A 226 9.03 6.68 -1.72
N ILE A 227 8.14 7.63 -1.98
CA ILE A 227 6.69 7.46 -1.79
C ILE A 227 5.93 7.93 -3.04
N ASP A 228 4.66 7.54 -3.16
CA ASP A 228 3.80 7.92 -4.30
C ASP A 228 3.24 9.33 -4.15
N MET A 229 2.65 9.64 -3.00
CA MET A 229 2.05 10.96 -2.71
C MET A 229 2.23 11.33 -1.23
N LEU A 230 2.27 12.62 -1.00
CA LEU A 230 2.26 13.27 0.31
C LEU A 230 0.83 13.69 0.69
#